data_6d421f29c6affdcf08fd6ce71ec1d5ad
#
_entry.id   6d421f29c6affdcf08fd6ce71ec1d5ad
#
_cell.length_a   1.000
_cell.length_b   1.000
_cell.length_c   1.000
_cell.angle_alpha   90.00
_cell.angle_beta   90.00
_cell.angle_gamma   90.00
#
_symmetry.space_group_name_H-M   'P 1'
#
loop_
_entity.id
_entity.type
_entity.pdbx_description
1 polymer ?
#
loop_
_entity_poly.entity_id
_entity_poly.type
_entity_poly.pdbx_seq_one_letter_code
_entity_poly.pdbx_strand_id
1 'polypeptide(L)'
;VKVGKYSEGIRENVTVTLRSEAISKNRHGEDITVQAKKKLKNITTFDEIANEYLEIKNNRNLISRYNTTIKEVFSNKDINSITKEDITKFVKSLIDKDYSVSTIRMNIAVIRASFNYAIKEKNLQIFNPCTGVKLPKLDNARERYLSINEINLLRDTVKQTNDKSLYIFLELLLQTGARKFSILTLTKKDFNLEHKEVTLKNHKTNTTYKGFLQEDFIEPLKEYLKQFNLNEHIFTFSDDMMYSLVGHKLLNILDKLFNVGLASNDRKNKVVIHTLRHTYASHLAINGIPIFTIQKLMNHSDITQTMRYAKLSPENGKLAIQGLYK
;
A
#
# COMPACT_ATOMS: atom_id res chain seq x y z
N VAL A 1 6.94 -39.20 -37.56
CA VAL A 1 7.49 -39.49 -36.20
C VAL A 1 8.28 -40.80 -36.34
N LYS A 2 9.54 -40.79 -35.89
CA LYS A 2 10.38 -42.00 -35.87
C LYS A 2 9.95 -42.87 -34.69
N VAL A 3 9.39 -44.06 -34.96
CA VAL A 3 8.78 -44.91 -33.93
C VAL A 3 9.87 -45.82 -33.27
N GLY A 4 10.99 -46.08 -33.94
CA GLY A 4 12.11 -46.88 -33.48
C GLY A 4 12.72 -47.71 -34.61
N LYS A 5 13.65 -48.61 -34.28
CA LYS A 5 14.33 -49.47 -35.27
C LYS A 5 13.78 -50.89 -35.23
N TYR A 6 13.86 -51.57 -36.36
CA TYR A 6 13.52 -52.99 -36.47
C TYR A 6 14.37 -53.88 -35.57
N SER A 7 15.65 -53.47 -35.36
CA SER A 7 16.59 -54.11 -34.45
C SER A 7 16.20 -53.98 -32.97
N GLU A 8 15.31 -53.04 -32.63
CA GLU A 8 14.78 -52.81 -31.26
C GLU A 8 13.46 -53.56 -31.01
N GLY A 9 13.11 -54.55 -31.90
CA GLY A 9 11.91 -55.36 -31.76
C GLY A 9 10.62 -54.74 -32.29
N ILE A 10 10.70 -53.58 -32.93
CA ILE A 10 9.49 -52.91 -33.48
C ILE A 10 9.12 -53.56 -34.82
N ARG A 11 7.91 -54.13 -34.88
CA ARG A 11 7.36 -54.79 -36.03
C ARG A 11 6.29 -53.90 -36.70
N GLU A 12 5.92 -54.24 -37.93
CA GLU A 12 5.00 -53.45 -38.76
C GLU A 12 3.63 -53.27 -38.10
N ASN A 13 3.05 -54.28 -37.51
CA ASN A 13 1.80 -54.22 -36.76
C ASN A 13 1.85 -53.24 -35.59
N VAL A 14 2.98 -53.16 -34.84
CA VAL A 14 3.17 -52.20 -33.76
C VAL A 14 3.24 -50.78 -34.28
N THR A 15 3.88 -50.57 -35.45
CA THR A 15 3.97 -49.25 -36.08
C THR A 15 2.62 -48.76 -36.62
N VAL A 16 1.79 -49.68 -37.14
CA VAL A 16 0.42 -49.35 -37.60
C VAL A 16 -0.47 -48.96 -36.41
N THR A 17 -0.42 -49.69 -35.31
CA THR A 17 -1.20 -49.35 -34.12
C THR A 17 -0.79 -47.99 -33.53
N LEU A 18 0.50 -47.75 -33.36
CA LEU A 18 1.06 -46.47 -32.84
C LEU A 18 0.72 -45.30 -33.78
N ARG A 19 0.71 -45.56 -35.11
CA ARG A 19 0.32 -44.55 -36.09
C ARG A 19 -1.17 -44.20 -35.99
N SER A 20 -2.01 -45.20 -35.80
CA SER A 20 -3.47 -45.00 -35.67
C SER A 20 -3.78 -44.24 -34.37
N GLU A 21 -3.15 -44.58 -33.27
CA GLU A 21 -3.29 -43.85 -32.01
C GLU A 21 -2.78 -42.41 -32.13
N ALA A 22 -1.64 -42.21 -32.80
CA ALA A 22 -1.11 -40.87 -33.05
C ALA A 22 -2.08 -40.00 -33.90
N ILE A 23 -2.66 -40.58 -34.94
CA ILE A 23 -3.63 -39.89 -35.79
C ILE A 23 -4.90 -39.58 -35.01
N SER A 24 -5.41 -40.52 -34.19
CA SER A 24 -6.58 -40.30 -33.34
C SER A 24 -6.33 -39.15 -32.32
N LYS A 25 -5.22 -39.17 -31.64
CA LYS A 25 -4.85 -38.12 -30.65
C LYS A 25 -4.68 -36.76 -31.30
N ASN A 26 -4.05 -36.69 -32.49
CA ASN A 26 -3.87 -35.45 -33.22
C ASN A 26 -5.25 -34.88 -33.73
N ARG A 27 -6.21 -35.75 -34.11
CA ARG A 27 -7.59 -35.33 -34.43
C ARG A 27 -8.35 -34.76 -33.25
N HIS A 28 -7.96 -35.15 -32.00
CA HIS A 28 -8.53 -34.60 -30.77
C HIS A 28 -7.72 -33.41 -30.23
N GLY A 29 -6.78 -32.87 -31.01
CA GLY A 29 -5.99 -31.69 -30.65
C GLY A 29 -4.81 -31.94 -29.68
N GLU A 30 -4.47 -33.23 -29.42
CA GLU A 30 -3.31 -33.59 -28.60
C GLU A 30 -2.05 -33.70 -29.47
N ASP A 31 -1.07 -32.82 -29.26
CA ASP A 31 0.25 -32.92 -29.85
C ASP A 31 1.13 -33.89 -29.07
N ILE A 32 1.37 -35.08 -29.65
CA ILE A 32 2.09 -36.20 -29.02
C ILE A 32 3.57 -36.26 -29.41
N THR A 33 4.09 -35.29 -30.12
CA THR A 33 5.49 -35.32 -30.57
C THR A 33 6.44 -35.14 -29.38
N VAL A 34 7.67 -35.75 -29.49
CA VAL A 34 8.73 -35.57 -28.50
C VAL A 34 9.11 -34.09 -28.35
N GLN A 35 8.94 -33.31 -29.42
CA GLN A 35 9.15 -31.86 -29.41
C GLN A 35 8.07 -31.14 -28.60
N ALA A 36 6.80 -31.56 -28.70
CA ALA A 36 5.71 -31.04 -27.88
C ALA A 36 5.91 -31.36 -26.39
N LYS A 37 6.32 -32.62 -26.08
CA LYS A 37 6.68 -33.00 -24.69
C LYS A 37 7.88 -32.23 -24.14
N LYS A 38 8.90 -31.94 -24.98
CA LYS A 38 10.02 -31.05 -24.59
C LYS A 38 9.57 -29.60 -24.43
N LYS A 39 8.67 -29.10 -25.30
CA LYS A 39 8.07 -27.76 -25.17
C LYS A 39 7.27 -27.62 -23.87
N LEU A 40 6.42 -28.61 -23.56
CA LEU A 40 5.66 -28.64 -22.30
C LEU A 40 6.56 -28.70 -21.04
N LYS A 41 7.73 -29.38 -21.14
CA LYS A 41 8.69 -29.48 -20.02
C LYS A 41 9.50 -28.21 -19.80
N ASN A 42 9.50 -27.26 -20.75
CA ASN A 42 10.21 -25.98 -20.69
C ASN A 42 9.28 -24.77 -20.63
N ILE A 43 7.99 -24.96 -20.34
CA ILE A 43 7.07 -23.86 -20.13
C ILE A 43 7.34 -23.27 -18.75
N THR A 44 7.78 -22.02 -18.68
CA THR A 44 7.83 -21.23 -17.44
C THR A 44 6.47 -20.59 -17.23
N THR A 45 5.77 -21.01 -16.20
CA THR A 45 4.46 -20.44 -15.88
C THR A 45 4.58 -19.10 -15.18
N PHE A 46 3.55 -18.26 -15.32
CA PHE A 46 3.50 -17.00 -14.58
C PHE A 46 3.48 -17.24 -13.07
N ASP A 47 2.87 -18.34 -12.59
CA ASP A 47 2.83 -18.70 -11.16
C ASP A 47 4.23 -18.91 -10.58
N GLU A 48 5.10 -19.63 -11.29
CA GLU A 48 6.49 -19.86 -10.86
C GLU A 48 7.24 -18.54 -10.68
N ILE A 49 7.21 -17.67 -11.66
CA ILE A 49 7.88 -16.36 -11.63
C ILE A 49 7.29 -15.43 -10.58
N ALA A 50 5.95 -15.40 -10.47
CA ALA A 50 5.28 -14.54 -9.51
C ALA A 50 5.59 -14.96 -8.08
N ASN A 51 5.57 -16.28 -7.77
CA ASN A 51 5.86 -16.78 -6.43
C ASN A 51 7.32 -16.51 -6.04
N GLU A 52 8.30 -16.76 -6.91
CA GLU A 52 9.69 -16.40 -6.64
C GLU A 52 9.87 -14.91 -6.33
N TYR A 53 9.24 -14.04 -7.13
CA TYR A 53 9.27 -12.59 -6.89
C TYR A 53 8.63 -12.23 -5.54
N LEU A 54 7.49 -12.83 -5.19
CA LEU A 54 6.77 -12.58 -3.96
C LEU A 54 7.53 -13.07 -2.72
N GLU A 55 8.22 -14.21 -2.81
CA GLU A 55 9.09 -14.75 -1.75
C GLU A 55 10.24 -13.77 -1.46
N ILE A 56 10.94 -13.27 -2.50
CA ILE A 56 12.02 -12.29 -2.35
C ILE A 56 11.50 -11.00 -1.69
N LYS A 57 10.29 -10.55 -2.06
CA LYS A 57 9.70 -9.33 -1.50
C LYS A 57 9.14 -9.53 -0.10
N ASN A 58 8.79 -10.74 0.28
CA ASN A 58 8.21 -11.13 1.57
C ASN A 58 7.16 -10.13 2.08
N ASN A 59 6.23 -9.74 1.21
CA ASN A 59 5.22 -8.73 1.51
C ASN A 59 3.82 -9.34 1.48
N ARG A 60 3.19 -9.48 2.66
CA ARG A 60 1.84 -10.06 2.82
C ARG A 60 0.79 -9.44 1.91
N ASN A 61 0.83 -8.13 1.69
CA ASN A 61 -0.15 -7.45 0.83
C ASN A 61 0.02 -7.81 -0.65
N LEU A 62 1.26 -7.99 -1.13
CA LEU A 62 1.50 -8.43 -2.50
C LEU A 62 1.07 -9.88 -2.69
N ILE A 63 1.40 -10.76 -1.73
CA ILE A 63 1.00 -12.17 -1.72
C ILE A 63 -0.53 -12.29 -1.70
N SER A 64 -1.21 -11.56 -0.82
CA SER A 64 -2.67 -11.55 -0.75
C SER A 64 -3.30 -11.12 -2.09
N ARG A 65 -2.82 -10.04 -2.72
CA ARG A 65 -3.31 -9.58 -4.03
C ARG A 65 -3.12 -10.61 -5.12
N TYR A 66 -1.96 -11.24 -5.16
CA TYR A 66 -1.69 -12.31 -6.10
C TYR A 66 -2.72 -13.43 -5.95
N ASN A 67 -2.88 -13.95 -4.74
CA ASN A 67 -3.76 -15.09 -4.47
C ASN A 67 -5.25 -14.77 -4.69
N THR A 68 -5.69 -13.53 -4.39
CA THR A 68 -7.12 -13.18 -4.46
C THR A 68 -7.62 -12.77 -5.84
N THR A 69 -6.75 -12.25 -6.70
CA THR A 69 -7.20 -11.66 -7.97
C THR A 69 -6.40 -12.06 -9.19
N ILE A 70 -5.07 -12.25 -9.06
CA ILE A 70 -4.17 -12.45 -10.20
C ILE A 70 -4.05 -13.93 -10.53
N LYS A 71 -3.91 -14.77 -9.51
CA LYS A 71 -3.65 -16.20 -9.63
C LYS A 71 -4.69 -16.92 -10.48
N GLU A 72 -5.96 -16.65 -10.26
CA GLU A 72 -7.08 -17.25 -10.99
C GLU A 72 -6.95 -17.06 -12.52
N VAL A 73 -6.41 -15.92 -12.96
CA VAL A 73 -6.39 -15.55 -14.38
C VAL A 73 -5.09 -15.93 -15.09
N PHE A 74 -3.97 -15.87 -14.37
CA PHE A 74 -2.63 -15.94 -14.98
C PHE A 74 -1.77 -17.11 -14.53
N SER A 75 -2.07 -17.79 -13.41
CA SER A 75 -1.15 -18.79 -12.80
C SER A 75 -0.68 -19.85 -13.79
N ASN A 76 -1.58 -20.46 -14.53
CA ASN A 76 -1.30 -21.58 -15.42
C ASN A 76 -0.86 -21.16 -16.84
N LYS A 77 -0.76 -19.86 -17.12
CA LYS A 77 -0.35 -19.38 -18.44
C LYS A 77 1.17 -19.43 -18.58
N ASP A 78 1.64 -19.84 -19.75
CA ASP A 78 3.03 -19.63 -20.15
C ASP A 78 3.31 -18.12 -20.14
N ILE A 79 4.36 -17.71 -19.41
CA ILE A 79 4.72 -16.29 -19.28
C ILE A 79 4.96 -15.64 -20.65
N ASN A 80 5.45 -16.40 -21.64
CA ASN A 80 5.68 -15.93 -23.00
C ASN A 80 4.37 -15.67 -23.78
N SER A 81 3.27 -16.30 -23.37
CA SER A 81 1.98 -16.21 -24.03
C SER A 81 1.11 -15.04 -23.55
N ILE A 82 1.47 -14.43 -22.42
CA ILE A 82 0.66 -13.35 -21.84
C ILE A 82 0.89 -12.06 -22.62
N THR A 83 -0.17 -11.53 -23.18
CA THR A 83 -0.16 -10.36 -24.06
C THR A 83 -0.68 -9.11 -23.36
N LYS A 84 -0.42 -7.93 -23.96
CA LYS A 84 -1.02 -6.66 -23.53
C LYS A 84 -2.55 -6.71 -23.57
N GLU A 85 -3.13 -7.47 -24.48
CA GLU A 85 -4.58 -7.65 -24.59
C GLU A 85 -5.12 -8.43 -23.39
N ASP A 86 -4.42 -9.47 -22.92
CA ASP A 86 -4.79 -10.21 -21.69
C ASP A 86 -4.80 -9.27 -20.47
N ILE A 87 -3.80 -8.42 -20.34
CA ILE A 87 -3.75 -7.43 -19.26
C ILE A 87 -4.90 -6.42 -19.36
N THR A 88 -5.24 -5.99 -20.58
CA THR A 88 -6.36 -5.07 -20.82
C THR A 88 -7.70 -5.72 -20.47
N LYS A 89 -7.91 -6.98 -20.85
CA LYS A 89 -9.10 -7.78 -20.47
C LYS A 89 -9.17 -7.95 -18.95
N PHE A 90 -8.06 -8.21 -18.29
CA PHE A 90 -8.00 -8.31 -16.85
C PHE A 90 -8.34 -6.98 -16.14
N VAL A 91 -7.83 -5.84 -16.63
CA VAL A 91 -8.22 -4.51 -16.11
C VAL A 91 -9.73 -4.31 -16.24
N LYS A 92 -10.32 -4.65 -17.40
CA LYS A 92 -11.76 -4.54 -17.64
C LYS A 92 -12.55 -5.41 -16.65
N SER A 93 -12.16 -6.66 -16.47
CA SER A 93 -12.83 -7.57 -15.53
C SER A 93 -12.81 -7.07 -14.08
N LEU A 94 -11.73 -6.37 -13.66
CA LEU A 94 -11.68 -5.77 -12.34
C LEU A 94 -12.58 -4.52 -12.23
N ILE A 95 -12.75 -3.76 -13.31
CA ILE A 95 -13.70 -2.64 -13.38
C ILE A 95 -15.12 -3.17 -13.28
N ASP A 96 -15.47 -4.22 -14.05
CA ASP A 96 -16.79 -4.84 -14.07
C ASP A 96 -17.15 -5.47 -12.70
N LYS A 97 -16.15 -5.90 -11.92
CA LYS A 97 -16.27 -6.38 -10.53
C LYS A 97 -16.24 -5.25 -9.48
N ASP A 98 -16.34 -3.98 -9.89
CA ASP A 98 -16.34 -2.77 -9.04
C ASP A 98 -15.12 -2.61 -8.12
N TYR A 99 -13.95 -3.10 -8.56
CA TYR A 99 -12.72 -2.85 -7.84
C TYR A 99 -12.30 -1.37 -7.93
N SER A 100 -11.85 -0.79 -6.82
CA SER A 100 -11.33 0.58 -6.84
C SER A 100 -10.15 0.75 -7.81
N VAL A 101 -10.06 1.90 -8.45
CA VAL A 101 -8.95 2.25 -9.36
C VAL A 101 -7.57 2.02 -8.72
N SER A 102 -7.43 2.34 -7.43
CA SER A 102 -6.20 2.07 -6.67
C SER A 102 -5.89 0.57 -6.60
N THR A 103 -6.90 -0.27 -6.34
CA THR A 103 -6.76 -1.74 -6.30
C THR A 103 -6.35 -2.29 -7.66
N ILE A 104 -7.01 -1.83 -8.74
CA ILE A 104 -6.66 -2.22 -10.11
C ILE A 104 -5.20 -1.89 -10.42
N ARG A 105 -4.77 -0.64 -10.15
CA ARG A 105 -3.38 -0.21 -10.37
C ARG A 105 -2.38 -1.04 -9.58
N MET A 106 -2.70 -1.40 -8.34
CA MET A 106 -1.83 -2.22 -7.50
C MET A 106 -1.72 -3.67 -8.02
N ASN A 107 -2.82 -4.27 -8.53
CA ASN A 107 -2.77 -5.58 -9.16
C ASN A 107 -1.89 -5.57 -10.41
N ILE A 108 -2.04 -4.57 -11.27
CA ILE A 108 -1.18 -4.41 -12.45
C ILE A 108 0.29 -4.15 -12.06
N ALA A 109 0.53 -3.46 -10.96
CA ALA A 109 1.89 -3.25 -10.45
C ALA A 109 2.57 -4.57 -10.02
N VAL A 110 1.82 -5.51 -9.42
CA VAL A 110 2.34 -6.85 -9.08
C VAL A 110 2.70 -7.62 -10.35
N ILE A 111 1.79 -7.69 -11.33
CA ILE A 111 2.06 -8.38 -12.62
C ILE A 111 3.29 -7.76 -13.30
N ARG A 112 3.31 -6.44 -13.42
CA ARG A 112 4.45 -5.71 -14.02
C ARG A 112 5.78 -6.01 -13.35
N ALA A 113 5.78 -6.06 -12.01
CA ALA A 113 6.97 -6.33 -11.24
C ALA A 113 7.46 -7.77 -11.40
N SER A 114 6.56 -8.75 -11.48
CA SER A 114 6.90 -10.16 -11.77
C SER A 114 7.53 -10.31 -13.16
N PHE A 115 6.98 -9.64 -14.19
CA PHE A 115 7.60 -9.62 -15.52
C PHE A 115 8.97 -8.95 -15.53
N ASN A 116 9.11 -7.82 -14.81
CA ASN A 116 10.43 -7.15 -14.71
C ASN A 116 11.44 -8.03 -13.97
N TYR A 117 11.03 -8.81 -12.99
CA TYR A 117 11.86 -9.80 -12.33
C TYR A 117 12.29 -10.90 -13.31
N ALA A 118 11.37 -11.46 -14.09
CA ALA A 118 11.66 -12.46 -15.11
C ALA A 118 12.70 -11.95 -16.13
N ILE A 119 12.55 -10.72 -16.58
CA ILE A 119 13.47 -10.10 -17.58
C ILE A 119 14.85 -9.85 -16.97
N LYS A 120 14.91 -9.27 -15.76
CA LYS A 120 16.17 -8.78 -15.17
C LYS A 120 16.96 -9.87 -14.46
N GLU A 121 16.28 -10.69 -13.65
CA GLU A 121 16.95 -11.66 -12.78
C GLU A 121 17.01 -13.05 -13.39
N LYS A 122 16.01 -13.43 -14.23
CA LYS A 122 15.98 -14.72 -14.92
C LYS A 122 16.47 -14.61 -16.37
N ASN A 123 16.81 -13.41 -16.85
CA ASN A 123 17.29 -13.14 -18.23
C ASN A 123 16.33 -13.66 -19.31
N LEU A 124 15.02 -13.72 -19.04
CA LEU A 124 14.05 -14.14 -20.03
C LEU A 124 13.91 -13.07 -21.12
N GLN A 125 13.99 -13.51 -22.40
CA GLN A 125 13.87 -12.63 -23.57
C GLN A 125 12.39 -12.39 -23.91
N ILE A 126 11.67 -11.70 -23.02
CA ILE A 126 10.25 -11.39 -23.15
C ILE A 126 9.99 -9.90 -23.00
N PHE A 127 8.87 -9.42 -23.53
CA PHE A 127 8.40 -8.06 -23.28
C PHE A 127 7.43 -8.03 -22.10
N ASN A 128 7.48 -6.94 -21.31
CA ASN A 128 6.53 -6.76 -20.24
C ASN A 128 5.15 -6.34 -20.80
N PRO A 129 4.11 -7.19 -20.72
CA PRO A 129 2.80 -6.91 -21.34
C PRO A 129 2.05 -5.76 -20.67
N CYS A 130 2.48 -5.34 -19.47
CA CYS A 130 1.90 -4.18 -18.79
C CYS A 130 2.37 -2.84 -19.38
N THR A 131 3.32 -2.85 -20.34
CA THR A 131 3.82 -1.62 -20.96
C THR A 131 2.77 -1.01 -21.88
N GLY A 132 2.48 0.28 -21.68
CA GLY A 132 1.50 1.02 -22.50
C GLY A 132 0.04 0.60 -22.26
N VAL A 133 -0.27 -0.18 -21.22
CA VAL A 133 -1.66 -0.44 -20.82
C VAL A 133 -2.26 0.83 -20.21
N LYS A 134 -3.40 1.28 -20.74
CA LYS A 134 -4.14 2.42 -20.19
C LYS A 134 -4.87 1.99 -18.92
N LEU A 135 -4.54 2.63 -17.80
CA LEU A 135 -5.21 2.42 -16.53
C LEU A 135 -6.15 3.59 -16.22
N PRO A 136 -7.29 3.35 -15.53
CA PRO A 136 -8.19 4.42 -15.12
C PRO A 136 -7.43 5.51 -14.36
N LYS A 137 -7.87 6.77 -14.51
CA LYS A 137 -7.29 7.89 -13.76
C LYS A 137 -7.60 7.72 -12.27
N LEU A 138 -6.59 7.98 -11.44
CA LEU A 138 -6.75 7.94 -10.00
C LEU A 138 -7.32 9.29 -9.52
N ASP A 139 -8.57 9.30 -9.11
CA ASP A 139 -9.22 10.42 -8.44
C ASP A 139 -9.63 9.99 -7.02
N ASN A 140 -8.63 9.80 -6.15
CA ASN A 140 -8.86 9.42 -4.76
C ASN A 140 -8.10 10.31 -3.77
N ALA A 141 -7.72 11.50 -4.18
CA ALA A 141 -7.09 12.45 -3.29
C ALA A 141 -8.08 12.82 -2.17
N ARG A 142 -7.81 12.36 -0.95
CA ARG A 142 -8.54 12.82 0.23
C ARG A 142 -8.24 14.30 0.42
N GLU A 143 -9.29 15.12 0.38
CA GLU A 143 -9.21 16.55 0.66
C GLU A 143 -9.76 16.87 2.05
N ARG A 144 -10.46 15.92 2.67
CA ARG A 144 -11.10 16.05 3.98
C ARG A 144 -10.05 16.22 5.08
N TYR A 145 -10.18 17.31 5.84
CA TYR A 145 -9.53 17.56 7.12
C TYR A 145 -10.57 18.05 8.14
N LEU A 146 -10.27 17.95 9.41
CA LEU A 146 -11.18 18.38 10.48
C LEU A 146 -11.04 19.89 10.72
N SER A 147 -12.16 20.58 10.87
CA SER A 147 -12.21 21.96 11.37
C SER A 147 -11.82 22.02 12.86
N ILE A 148 -11.56 23.21 13.37
CA ILE A 148 -11.25 23.41 14.81
C ILE A 148 -12.40 22.90 15.69
N ASN A 149 -13.65 23.17 15.31
CA ASN A 149 -14.82 22.70 16.06
C ASN A 149 -14.90 21.17 16.09
N GLU A 150 -14.60 20.50 14.98
CA GLU A 150 -14.57 19.03 14.92
C GLU A 150 -13.41 18.42 15.72
N ILE A 151 -12.26 19.09 15.75
CA ILE A 151 -11.12 18.70 16.59
C ILE A 151 -11.54 18.80 18.08
N ASN A 152 -12.17 19.87 18.48
CA ASN A 152 -12.63 20.07 19.86
C ASN A 152 -13.70 19.02 20.23
N LEU A 153 -14.68 18.78 19.37
CA LEU A 153 -15.67 17.71 19.56
C LEU A 153 -15.01 16.34 19.75
N LEU A 154 -14.00 16.03 18.92
CA LEU A 154 -13.25 14.77 19.02
C LEU A 154 -12.49 14.67 20.35
N ARG A 155 -11.82 15.75 20.77
CA ARG A 155 -11.10 15.84 22.05
C ARG A 155 -12.04 15.62 23.23
N ASP A 156 -13.19 16.29 23.24
CA ASP A 156 -14.16 16.19 24.31
C ASP A 156 -14.77 14.79 24.39
N THR A 157 -15.09 14.21 23.24
CA THR A 157 -15.59 12.81 23.18
C THR A 157 -14.55 11.82 23.72
N VAL A 158 -13.27 12.00 23.36
CA VAL A 158 -12.19 11.14 23.87
C VAL A 158 -11.98 11.34 25.36
N LYS A 159 -12.00 12.59 25.88
CA LYS A 159 -11.92 12.87 27.31
C LYS A 159 -13.03 12.20 28.11
N GLN A 160 -14.27 12.18 27.60
CA GLN A 160 -15.42 11.52 28.23
C GLN A 160 -15.25 10.01 28.37
N THR A 161 -14.37 9.37 27.60
CA THR A 161 -14.07 7.93 27.75
C THR A 161 -13.25 7.61 28.99
N ASN A 162 -12.63 8.58 29.64
CA ASN A 162 -11.66 8.44 30.74
C ASN A 162 -10.47 7.51 30.40
N ASP A 163 -10.23 7.23 29.11
CA ASP A 163 -9.10 6.41 28.64
C ASP A 163 -7.89 7.31 28.38
N LYS A 164 -6.98 7.39 29.36
CA LYS A 164 -5.76 8.19 29.27
C LYS A 164 -4.91 7.81 28.05
N SER A 165 -4.78 6.52 27.74
CA SER A 165 -4.00 6.03 26.60
C SER A 165 -4.58 6.55 25.28
N LEU A 166 -5.90 6.52 25.14
CA LEU A 166 -6.61 7.02 23.97
C LEU A 166 -6.43 8.54 23.79
N TYR A 167 -6.52 9.30 24.90
CA TYR A 167 -6.29 10.73 24.88
C TYR A 167 -4.85 11.09 24.45
N ILE A 168 -3.85 10.45 25.04
CA ILE A 168 -2.44 10.67 24.69
C ILE A 168 -2.19 10.29 23.20
N PHE A 169 -2.78 9.18 22.74
CA PHE A 169 -2.66 8.75 21.35
C PHE A 169 -3.25 9.78 20.37
N LEU A 170 -4.44 10.30 20.67
CA LEU A 170 -5.09 11.33 19.86
C LEU A 170 -4.26 12.61 19.80
N GLU A 171 -3.81 13.12 20.96
CA GLU A 171 -3.03 14.37 21.02
C GLU A 171 -1.69 14.24 20.27
N LEU A 172 -0.99 13.14 20.42
CA LEU A 172 0.25 12.89 19.66
C LEU A 172 0.00 12.90 18.15
N LEU A 173 -1.11 12.31 17.68
CA LEU A 173 -1.47 12.35 16.25
C LEU A 173 -1.79 13.77 15.79
N LEU A 174 -2.55 14.55 16.57
CA LEU A 174 -2.95 15.91 16.22
C LEU A 174 -1.79 16.90 16.26
N GLN A 175 -0.90 16.79 17.25
CA GLN A 175 0.18 17.76 17.46
C GLN A 175 1.42 17.50 16.60
N THR A 176 1.66 16.26 16.19
CA THR A 176 2.84 15.91 15.39
C THR A 176 2.51 15.61 13.94
N GLY A 177 1.27 15.33 13.61
CA GLY A 177 0.87 14.83 12.30
C GLY A 177 1.55 13.52 11.90
N ALA A 178 2.10 12.77 12.84
CA ALA A 178 2.84 11.54 12.58
C ALA A 178 1.95 10.43 11.99
N ARG A 179 2.57 9.43 11.37
CA ARG A 179 1.85 8.23 10.95
C ARG A 179 1.47 7.39 12.17
N LYS A 180 0.30 6.75 12.14
CA LYS A 180 -0.20 5.88 13.21
C LYS A 180 0.90 4.99 13.80
N PHE A 181 1.63 4.29 12.94
CA PHE A 181 2.65 3.34 13.38
C PHE A 181 3.86 4.01 14.05
N SER A 182 4.26 5.21 13.61
CA SER A 182 5.31 6.00 14.29
C SER A 182 4.91 6.37 15.72
N ILE A 183 3.63 6.63 15.98
CA ILE A 183 3.13 6.89 17.35
C ILE A 183 3.05 5.60 18.18
N LEU A 184 2.56 4.50 17.61
CA LEU A 184 2.41 3.23 18.33
C LEU A 184 3.75 2.66 18.82
N THR A 185 4.84 2.92 18.11
CA THR A 185 6.18 2.42 18.44
C THR A 185 6.98 3.35 19.36
N LEU A 186 6.38 4.43 19.86
CA LEU A 186 7.03 5.32 20.81
C LEU A 186 7.31 4.61 22.13
N THR A 187 8.47 4.92 22.69
CA THR A 187 8.91 4.53 24.02
C THR A 187 9.10 5.78 24.88
N LYS A 188 9.18 5.64 26.19
CA LYS A 188 9.37 6.79 27.10
C LYS A 188 10.63 7.59 26.79
N LYS A 189 11.73 6.96 26.34
CA LYS A 189 12.99 7.64 26.00
C LYS A 189 12.90 8.54 24.77
N ASP A 190 11.86 8.38 23.93
CA ASP A 190 11.71 9.18 22.71
C ASP A 190 11.21 10.60 23.00
N PHE A 191 10.79 10.89 24.26
CA PHE A 191 10.28 12.19 24.68
C PHE A 191 11.35 13.02 25.38
N ASN A 192 11.51 14.26 24.92
CA ASN A 192 12.24 15.30 25.64
C ASN A 192 11.22 16.36 26.08
N LEU A 193 10.73 16.23 27.32
CA LEU A 193 9.66 17.09 27.84
C LEU A 193 10.14 18.51 28.14
N GLU A 194 11.41 18.70 28.45
CA GLU A 194 12.01 20.01 28.66
C GLU A 194 11.98 20.85 27.38
N HIS A 195 12.34 20.25 26.27
CA HIS A 195 12.30 20.89 24.96
C HIS A 195 10.96 20.71 24.23
N LYS A 196 9.97 20.03 24.84
CA LYS A 196 8.66 19.75 24.26
C LYS A 196 8.74 19.04 22.91
N GLU A 197 9.66 18.09 22.80
CA GLU A 197 9.95 17.36 21.57
C GLU A 197 9.71 15.85 21.75
N VAL A 198 9.35 15.21 20.64
CA VAL A 198 9.29 13.75 20.54
C VAL A 198 10.06 13.29 19.31
N THR A 199 10.89 12.28 19.46
CA THR A 199 11.62 11.65 18.36
C THR A 199 10.77 10.56 17.73
N LEU A 200 10.42 10.73 16.49
CA LEU A 200 9.52 9.85 15.72
C LEU A 200 10.32 9.02 14.71
N LYS A 201 10.01 7.74 14.58
CA LYS A 201 10.62 6.86 13.60
C LYS A 201 9.74 6.74 12.34
N ASN A 202 10.34 6.95 11.16
CA ASN A 202 9.73 6.63 9.89
C ASN A 202 10.11 5.19 9.51
N HIS A 203 9.22 4.23 9.74
CA HIS A 203 9.46 2.81 9.50
C HIS A 203 9.61 2.44 8.01
N LYS A 204 9.16 3.31 7.10
CA LYS A 204 9.31 3.08 5.65
C LYS A 204 10.74 3.36 5.16
N THR A 205 11.38 4.39 5.71
CA THR A 205 12.73 4.83 5.31
C THR A 205 13.79 4.53 6.36
N ASN A 206 13.38 4.02 7.53
CA ASN A 206 14.21 3.77 8.72
C ASN A 206 14.96 5.03 9.21
N THR A 207 14.36 6.21 9.02
CA THR A 207 14.89 7.50 9.48
C THR A 207 14.12 8.02 10.69
N THR A 208 14.72 8.90 11.47
CA THR A 208 14.06 9.60 12.59
C THR A 208 13.82 11.07 12.24
N TYR A 209 12.82 11.66 12.88
CA TYR A 209 12.50 13.08 12.78
C TYR A 209 11.86 13.57 14.07
N LYS A 210 11.85 14.89 14.30
CA LYS A 210 11.28 15.48 15.51
C LYS A 210 9.84 15.91 15.27
N GLY A 211 8.99 15.65 16.25
CA GLY A 211 7.69 16.27 16.45
C GLY A 211 7.75 17.25 17.61
N PHE A 212 6.89 18.28 17.59
CA PHE A 212 6.83 19.30 18.65
C PHE A 212 5.50 19.20 19.36
N LEU A 213 5.51 19.45 20.68
CA LEU A 213 4.37 19.30 21.57
C LEU A 213 3.97 20.67 22.15
N GLN A 214 2.66 20.88 22.32
CA GLN A 214 2.12 22.09 22.92
C GLN A 214 2.27 22.07 24.45
N GLU A 215 2.38 23.25 25.06
CA GLU A 215 2.62 23.42 26.50
C GLU A 215 1.59 22.71 27.37
N ASP A 216 0.31 22.88 27.04
CA ASP A 216 -0.82 22.33 27.79
C ASP A 216 -0.90 20.79 27.77
N PHE A 217 -0.19 20.17 26.86
CA PHE A 217 -0.12 18.71 26.73
C PHE A 217 1.02 18.08 27.55
N ILE A 218 2.01 18.88 28.01
CA ILE A 218 3.20 18.36 28.68
C ILE A 218 2.87 17.69 30.01
N GLU A 219 2.08 18.31 30.88
CA GLU A 219 1.74 17.72 32.19
C GLU A 219 0.88 16.45 32.06
N PRO A 220 -0.20 16.39 31.24
CA PRO A 220 -0.89 15.13 30.98
C PRO A 220 0.01 14.01 30.45
N LEU A 221 0.92 14.35 29.53
CA LEU A 221 1.87 13.39 28.96
C LEU A 221 2.87 12.90 30.02
N LYS A 222 3.47 13.80 30.80
CA LYS A 222 4.41 13.49 31.89
C LYS A 222 3.77 12.54 32.91
N GLU A 223 2.54 12.81 33.33
CA GLU A 223 1.80 11.94 34.23
C GLU A 223 1.58 10.55 33.64
N TYR A 224 1.18 10.49 32.36
CA TYR A 224 1.00 9.23 31.65
C TYR A 224 2.30 8.42 31.53
N LEU A 225 3.44 9.08 31.30
CA LEU A 225 4.75 8.44 31.14
C LEU A 225 5.34 7.87 32.44
N LYS A 226 4.84 8.25 33.63
CA LYS A 226 5.36 7.74 34.92
C LYS A 226 5.25 6.22 35.06
N GLN A 227 4.24 5.60 34.43
CA GLN A 227 3.98 4.16 34.55
C GLN A 227 4.87 3.28 33.68
N PHE A 228 5.70 3.87 32.78
CA PHE A 228 6.52 3.14 31.83
C PHE A 228 8.02 3.23 32.15
N ASN A 229 8.77 2.17 31.83
CA ASN A 229 10.23 2.18 31.81
C ASN A 229 10.75 2.86 30.55
N LEU A 230 12.03 3.29 30.54
CA LEU A 230 12.61 4.08 29.44
C LEU A 230 12.49 3.45 28.06
N ASN A 231 12.67 2.14 27.95
CA ASN A 231 12.64 1.40 26.68
C ASN A 231 11.30 0.73 26.41
N GLU A 232 10.31 0.92 27.27
CA GLU A 232 9.00 0.30 27.14
C GLU A 232 8.11 1.10 26.18
N HIS A 233 7.38 0.40 25.32
CA HIS A 233 6.40 1.03 24.45
C HIS A 233 5.22 1.57 25.26
N ILE A 234 4.86 2.83 25.01
CA ILE A 234 3.76 3.49 25.73
C ILE A 234 2.36 3.10 25.20
N PHE A 235 2.30 2.35 24.11
CA PHE A 235 1.07 1.79 23.57
C PHE A 235 1.25 0.30 23.30
N THR A 236 0.21 -0.48 23.58
CA THR A 236 0.17 -1.90 23.23
C THR A 236 -0.30 -2.07 21.79
N PHE A 237 0.41 -2.85 21.01
CA PHE A 237 0.07 -3.22 19.63
C PHE A 237 0.46 -4.68 19.36
N SER A 238 -0.19 -5.34 18.38
CA SER A 238 0.17 -6.68 17.96
C SER A 238 1.38 -6.67 17.02
N ASP A 239 2.13 -7.78 16.97
CA ASP A 239 3.28 -7.96 16.07
C ASP A 239 2.90 -7.79 14.59
N ASP A 240 1.65 -8.02 14.24
CA ASP A 240 1.12 -7.80 12.89
C ASP A 240 1.02 -6.31 12.49
N MET A 241 1.37 -5.37 13.36
CA MET A 241 1.35 -3.91 13.13
C MET A 241 0.00 -3.35 12.66
N MET A 242 -0.98 -4.18 12.36
CA MET A 242 -2.28 -3.78 11.85
C MET A 242 -3.28 -3.51 12.96
N TYR A 243 -3.16 -4.19 14.09
CA TYR A 243 -4.06 -4.07 15.22
C TYR A 243 -3.38 -3.37 16.40
N SER A 244 -4.02 -2.33 16.90
CA SER A 244 -3.74 -1.74 18.20
C SER A 244 -5.07 -1.37 18.84
N LEU A 245 -5.24 -1.73 20.09
CA LEU A 245 -6.49 -1.46 20.80
C LEU A 245 -6.84 0.03 20.79
N VAL A 246 -5.87 0.89 21.08
CA VAL A 246 -6.04 2.34 21.07
C VAL A 246 -6.41 2.89 19.69
N GLY A 247 -5.78 2.36 18.62
CA GLY A 247 -6.11 2.75 17.25
C GLY A 247 -7.50 2.31 16.82
N HIS A 248 -7.96 1.13 17.28
CA HIS A 248 -9.31 0.64 17.01
C HIS A 248 -10.37 1.47 17.76
N LYS A 249 -10.15 1.77 19.05
CA LYS A 249 -11.01 2.66 19.80
C LYS A 249 -11.17 4.02 19.15
N LEU A 250 -10.05 4.65 18.72
CA LEU A 250 -10.09 5.93 18.03
C LEU A 250 -10.87 5.84 16.71
N LEU A 251 -10.65 4.79 15.91
CA LEU A 251 -11.37 4.61 14.65
C LEU A 251 -12.88 4.51 14.87
N ASN A 252 -13.32 3.78 15.89
CA ASN A 252 -14.74 3.66 16.24
C ASN A 252 -15.36 5.01 16.61
N ILE A 253 -14.62 5.87 17.31
CA ILE A 253 -15.09 7.23 17.64
C ILE A 253 -15.19 8.07 16.38
N LEU A 254 -14.16 8.05 15.52
CA LEU A 254 -14.19 8.77 14.24
C LEU A 254 -15.35 8.32 13.35
N ASP A 255 -15.64 7.02 13.30
CA ASP A 255 -16.77 6.48 12.53
C ASP A 255 -18.12 6.98 13.09
N LYS A 256 -18.28 7.00 14.41
CA LYS A 256 -19.52 7.48 15.05
C LYS A 256 -19.72 8.99 14.89
N LEU A 257 -18.66 9.79 14.95
CA LEU A 257 -18.78 11.26 14.90
C LEU A 257 -18.88 11.79 13.47
N PHE A 258 -18.16 11.20 12.52
CA PHE A 258 -17.94 11.85 11.23
C PHE A 258 -18.29 11.00 10.00
N ASN A 259 -18.56 9.70 10.17
CA ASN A 259 -18.77 8.81 9.03
C ASN A 259 -20.19 8.26 8.92
N VAL A 260 -21.10 8.69 9.82
CA VAL A 260 -22.50 8.26 9.80
C VAL A 260 -23.15 8.68 8.46
N GLY A 261 -23.83 7.75 7.80
CA GLY A 261 -24.48 8.00 6.51
C GLY A 261 -23.57 8.01 5.29
N LEU A 262 -22.24 7.87 5.47
CA LEU A 262 -21.34 7.74 4.33
C LEU A 262 -21.35 6.32 3.76
N ALA A 263 -21.30 6.21 2.43
CA ALA A 263 -21.14 4.93 1.77
C ALA A 263 -19.80 4.26 2.20
N SER A 264 -19.79 2.92 2.28
CA SER A 264 -18.60 2.17 2.71
C SER A 264 -17.37 2.41 1.82
N ASN A 265 -17.59 2.72 0.54
CA ASN A 265 -16.57 3.02 -0.47
C ASN A 265 -16.25 4.51 -0.59
N ASP A 266 -16.92 5.43 0.16
CA ASP A 266 -16.60 6.84 0.15
C ASP A 266 -15.24 7.12 0.83
N ARG A 267 -14.19 7.01 0.05
CA ARG A 267 -12.82 7.26 0.53
C ARG A 267 -12.46 8.75 0.58
N LYS A 268 -13.22 9.58 -0.11
CA LYS A 268 -12.95 11.02 -0.24
C LYS A 268 -13.35 11.77 1.03
N ASN A 269 -14.54 11.46 1.56
CA ASN A 269 -15.13 12.16 2.71
C ASN A 269 -14.90 11.45 4.04
N LYS A 270 -14.61 10.13 4.00
CA LYS A 270 -14.45 9.32 5.22
C LYS A 270 -13.28 9.78 6.08
N VAL A 271 -13.56 10.10 7.34
CA VAL A 271 -12.58 10.45 8.36
C VAL A 271 -11.98 9.15 8.95
N VAL A 272 -10.67 9.03 8.88
CA VAL A 272 -9.90 7.92 9.44
C VAL A 272 -8.69 8.46 10.20
N ILE A 273 -7.95 7.64 10.92
CA ILE A 273 -6.76 8.08 11.67
C ILE A 273 -5.79 8.88 10.78
N HIS A 274 -5.61 8.50 9.51
CA HIS A 274 -4.75 9.24 8.59
C HIS A 274 -5.29 10.64 8.25
N THR A 275 -6.59 10.88 8.40
CA THR A 275 -7.20 12.20 8.24
C THR A 275 -6.66 13.19 9.28
N LEU A 276 -6.32 12.75 10.50
CA LEU A 276 -5.70 13.61 11.51
C LEU A 276 -4.35 14.18 11.05
N ARG A 277 -3.57 13.37 10.33
CA ARG A 277 -2.34 13.84 9.69
C ARG A 277 -2.61 14.86 8.57
N HIS A 278 -3.67 14.66 7.76
CA HIS A 278 -4.11 15.66 6.79
C HIS A 278 -4.56 16.95 7.49
N THR A 279 -5.29 16.83 8.59
CA THR A 279 -5.73 17.94 9.44
C THR A 279 -4.54 18.78 9.93
N TYR A 280 -3.52 18.13 10.50
CA TYR A 280 -2.29 18.82 10.95
C TYR A 280 -1.65 19.63 9.83
N ALA A 281 -1.38 18.99 8.68
CA ALA A 281 -0.76 19.68 7.54
C ALA A 281 -1.64 20.79 6.95
N SER A 282 -2.96 20.58 6.91
CA SER A 282 -3.92 21.59 6.41
C SER A 282 -3.95 22.82 7.30
N HIS A 283 -4.01 22.65 8.63
CA HIS A 283 -3.97 23.77 9.56
C HIS A 283 -2.64 24.53 9.54
N LEU A 284 -1.51 23.83 9.40
CA LEU A 284 -0.23 24.50 9.20
C LEU A 284 -0.24 25.38 7.94
N ALA A 285 -0.77 24.86 6.82
CA ALA A 285 -0.86 25.62 5.57
C ALA A 285 -1.81 26.81 5.71
N ILE A 286 -3.01 26.62 6.29
CA ILE A 286 -3.98 27.70 6.56
C ILE A 286 -3.37 28.81 7.41
N ASN A 287 -2.52 28.46 8.38
CA ASN A 287 -1.79 29.41 9.21
C ASN A 287 -0.54 30.01 8.53
N GLY A 288 -0.37 29.81 7.22
CA GLY A 288 0.69 30.44 6.44
C GLY A 288 2.10 29.84 6.66
N ILE A 289 2.22 28.67 7.28
CA ILE A 289 3.51 28.01 7.44
C ILE A 289 4.08 27.61 6.07
N PRO A 290 5.34 27.95 5.77
CA PRO A 290 5.96 27.65 4.48
C PRO A 290 5.91 26.15 4.14
N ILE A 291 5.61 25.84 2.88
CA ILE A 291 5.39 24.47 2.42
C ILE A 291 6.58 23.53 2.68
N PHE A 292 7.82 24.04 2.59
CA PHE A 292 9.03 23.28 2.92
C PHE A 292 9.15 22.96 4.43
N THR A 293 8.65 23.87 5.29
CA THR A 293 8.58 23.61 6.74
C THR A 293 7.55 22.52 7.02
N ILE A 294 6.37 22.58 6.36
CA ILE A 294 5.36 21.52 6.47
C ILE A 294 5.93 20.19 5.98
N GLN A 295 6.67 20.17 4.86
CA GLN A 295 7.32 18.96 4.36
C GLN A 295 8.24 18.32 5.41
N LYS A 296 9.07 19.12 6.08
CA LYS A 296 9.99 18.67 7.14
C LYS A 296 9.22 18.12 8.33
N LEU A 297 8.23 18.86 8.85
CA LEU A 297 7.39 18.44 9.97
C LEU A 297 6.62 17.14 9.68
N MET A 298 6.15 16.98 8.44
CA MET A 298 5.45 15.77 7.98
C MET A 298 6.40 14.61 7.66
N ASN A 299 7.71 14.84 7.63
CA ASN A 299 8.69 13.89 7.13
C ASN A 299 8.27 13.27 5.78
N HIS A 300 7.97 14.13 4.80
CA HIS A 300 7.73 13.73 3.42
C HIS A 300 9.04 13.72 2.63
N SER A 301 9.38 12.56 2.07
CA SER A 301 10.58 12.40 1.23
C SER A 301 10.50 13.14 -0.10
N ASP A 302 9.28 13.42 -0.57
CA ASP A 302 9.00 14.11 -1.83
C ASP A 302 8.05 15.29 -1.56
N ILE A 303 8.44 16.48 -2.01
CA ILE A 303 7.67 17.72 -1.86
C ILE A 303 6.29 17.62 -2.51
N THR A 304 6.13 16.84 -3.57
CA THR A 304 4.86 16.66 -4.28
C THR A 304 3.76 16.14 -3.35
N GLN A 305 4.11 15.37 -2.30
CA GLN A 305 3.16 14.91 -1.28
C GLN A 305 2.62 16.07 -0.44
N THR A 306 3.40 17.15 -0.28
CA THR A 306 3.06 18.33 0.53
C THR A 306 2.38 19.42 -0.30
N MET A 307 2.68 19.49 -1.60
CA MET A 307 2.11 20.50 -2.52
C MET A 307 0.59 20.51 -2.56
N ARG A 308 -0.06 19.38 -2.21
CA ARG A 308 -1.53 19.32 -2.09
C ARG A 308 -2.11 20.31 -1.09
N TYR A 309 -1.34 20.73 -0.08
CA TYR A 309 -1.74 21.68 0.95
C TYR A 309 -1.47 23.13 0.53
N ALA A 310 -0.67 23.39 -0.51
CA ALA A 310 -0.31 24.72 -0.96
C ALA A 310 -1.54 25.58 -1.32
N LYS A 311 -2.60 24.95 -1.85
CA LYS A 311 -3.86 25.62 -2.16
C LYS A 311 -4.61 26.17 -0.94
N LEU A 312 -4.24 25.76 0.27
CA LEU A 312 -4.85 26.21 1.53
C LEU A 312 -4.08 27.37 2.16
N SER A 313 -2.87 27.67 1.67
CA SER A 313 -2.07 28.79 2.17
C SER A 313 -2.72 30.12 1.81
N PRO A 314 -2.68 31.12 2.73
CA PRO A 314 -3.15 32.47 2.42
C PRO A 314 -2.39 33.09 1.25
N GLU A 315 -3.08 33.90 0.45
CA GLU A 315 -2.44 34.70 -0.60
C GLU A 315 -1.70 35.90 0.03
N ASN A 316 -0.47 35.68 0.41
CA ASN A 316 0.37 36.71 1.05
C ASN A 316 1.20 37.53 0.04
N GLY A 317 1.04 37.32 -1.27
CA GLY A 317 1.82 37.98 -2.31
C GLY A 317 1.77 39.50 -2.25
N LYS A 318 0.60 40.07 -2.01
CA LYS A 318 0.43 41.55 -1.89
C LYS A 318 1.21 42.12 -0.70
N LEU A 319 1.12 41.46 0.47
CA LEU A 319 1.83 41.92 1.68
C LEU A 319 3.35 41.72 1.55
N ALA A 320 3.79 40.62 0.92
CA ALA A 320 5.20 40.36 0.67
C ALA A 320 5.82 41.44 -0.24
N ILE A 321 5.11 41.85 -1.31
CA ILE A 321 5.59 42.91 -2.21
C ILE A 321 5.65 44.26 -1.50
N GLN A 322 4.65 44.59 -0.67
CA GLN A 322 4.65 45.84 0.09
C GLN A 322 5.78 45.98 1.10
N GLY A 323 6.35 44.86 1.55
CA GLY A 323 7.49 44.79 2.48
C GLY A 323 8.87 44.59 1.83
N LEU A 324 8.94 44.43 0.49
CA LEU A 324 10.11 43.89 -0.18
C LEU A 324 11.38 44.72 -0.09
N TYR A 325 11.26 46.05 0.01
CA TYR A 325 12.40 46.99 0.03
C TYR A 325 12.28 48.02 1.16
N LYS A 326 11.60 47.69 2.26
CA LYS A 326 11.49 48.57 3.43
C LYS A 326 12.56 48.30 4.44
#